data_be288e5d7b8ed794f7bd09995da7cfa2
#
_entry.id   be288e5d7b8ed794f7bd09995da7cfa2
#
_cell.length_a   1.000
_cell.length_b   1.000
_cell.length_c   1.000
_cell.angle_alpha   90.00
_cell.angle_beta   90.00
_cell.angle_gamma   90.00
#
_symmetry.space_group_name_H-M   'P 1'
#
loop_
_entity.id
_entity.type
_entity.pdbx_description
1 polymer ?
#
loop_
_entity_poly.entity_id
_entity_poly.type
_entity_poly.pdbx_seq_one_letter_code
_entity_poly.pdbx_strand_id
1 'polypeptide(L)'
;MPLASSSAAAIVVSLLLAGASLAAGAQNAPSRTVPVKIRIVTEHGPIVASLSDTPASRDFLALLPLKLTLGDHAATEKIADLPERLSKKGAPAGYAPRTGDMAYYAPWGNLALYHKDFRYSDGLIKLGQIDEGLAILRRSGAMRVTVERVEPAQP
;
A
#
# COMPACT_ATOMS: atom_id res chain seq x y z
N MET A 1 -66.94 -68.06 -20.99
CA MET A 1 -66.26 -68.79 -19.90
C MET A 1 -64.82 -69.03 -20.29
N PRO A 2 -63.95 -68.99 -19.43
CA PRO A 2 -63.64 -68.22 -18.23
C PRO A 2 -62.24 -67.67 -18.17
N LEU A 3 -62.06 -66.95 -17.13
CA LEU A 3 -60.94 -66.85 -16.19
C LEU A 3 -59.88 -65.85 -16.39
N ALA A 4 -59.93 -64.99 -15.49
CA ALA A 4 -58.93 -64.01 -15.09
C ALA A 4 -57.60 -64.61 -14.70
N SER A 5 -56.51 -63.92 -14.94
CA SER A 5 -55.30 -64.02 -14.18
C SER A 5 -54.68 -62.64 -13.97
N SER A 6 -54.71 -62.26 -12.77
CA SER A 6 -54.02 -61.10 -12.21
C SER A 6 -52.53 -61.32 -12.30
N SER A 7 -51.79 -60.37 -12.80
CA SER A 7 -50.34 -60.25 -12.55
C SER A 7 -50.04 -58.90 -11.98
N ALA A 8 -49.66 -58.94 -10.74
CA ALA A 8 -49.22 -57.79 -10.00
C ALA A 8 -47.87 -57.29 -10.56
N ALA A 9 -47.87 -56.06 -11.00
CA ALA A 9 -46.63 -55.38 -11.37
C ALA A 9 -46.05 -54.70 -10.11
N ALA A 10 -44.92 -55.21 -9.67
CA ALA A 10 -44.13 -54.59 -8.63
C ALA A 10 -43.48 -53.31 -9.14
N ILE A 11 -43.85 -52.22 -8.57
CA ILE A 11 -43.22 -50.93 -8.84
C ILE A 11 -41.99 -50.84 -7.95
N VAL A 12 -40.82 -50.96 -8.56
CA VAL A 12 -39.53 -50.66 -7.91
C VAL A 12 -39.33 -49.15 -7.98
N VAL A 13 -39.52 -48.50 -6.85
CA VAL A 13 -39.18 -47.07 -6.69
C VAL A 13 -37.71 -46.99 -6.41
N SER A 14 -36.93 -46.66 -7.43
CA SER A 14 -35.51 -46.34 -7.30
C SER A 14 -35.39 -44.90 -6.77
N LEU A 15 -35.04 -44.79 -5.49
CA LEU A 15 -34.74 -43.51 -4.83
C LEU A 15 -33.32 -43.05 -5.25
N LEU A 16 -33.25 -42.19 -6.25
CA LEU A 16 -32.01 -41.49 -6.61
C LEU A 16 -31.73 -40.41 -5.55
N LEU A 17 -30.78 -40.69 -4.66
CA LEU A 17 -30.16 -39.71 -3.81
C LEU A 17 -29.28 -38.80 -4.69
N ALA A 18 -29.77 -37.64 -5.07
CA ALA A 18 -28.98 -36.59 -5.65
C ALA A 18 -28.11 -35.98 -4.53
N GLY A 19 -26.84 -36.41 -4.47
CA GLY A 19 -25.84 -35.80 -3.62
C GLY A 19 -25.52 -34.38 -4.13
N ALA A 20 -26.07 -33.38 -3.46
CA ALA A 20 -25.69 -32.00 -3.68
C ALA A 20 -24.28 -31.80 -3.07
N SER A 21 -23.26 -31.87 -3.92
CA SER A 21 -21.93 -31.40 -3.57
C SER A 21 -21.97 -29.87 -3.41
N LEU A 22 -22.05 -29.41 -2.18
CA LEU A 22 -21.74 -28.03 -1.84
C LEU A 22 -20.25 -27.82 -2.08
N ALA A 23 -19.89 -27.35 -3.28
CA ALA A 23 -18.60 -26.77 -3.53
C ALA A 23 -18.50 -25.52 -2.66
N ALA A 24 -17.84 -25.65 -1.51
CA ALA A 24 -17.42 -24.52 -0.71
C ALA A 24 -16.48 -23.67 -1.59
N GLY A 25 -17.02 -22.63 -2.21
CA GLY A 25 -16.21 -21.61 -2.86
C GLY A 25 -15.30 -21.00 -1.81
N ALA A 26 -14.02 -21.34 -1.90
CA ALA A 26 -13.00 -20.63 -1.16
C ALA A 26 -13.07 -19.17 -1.63
N GLN A 27 -13.76 -18.34 -0.87
CA GLN A 27 -13.74 -16.90 -1.04
C GLN A 27 -12.31 -16.48 -0.72
N ASN A 28 -11.53 -16.17 -1.76
CA ASN A 28 -10.29 -15.44 -1.63
C ASN A 28 -10.65 -14.08 -1.02
N ALA A 29 -10.63 -14.01 0.31
CA ALA A 29 -10.62 -12.72 0.99
C ALA A 29 -9.40 -11.95 0.44
N PRO A 30 -9.56 -10.69 0.00
CA PRO A 30 -8.42 -9.92 -0.45
C PRO A 30 -7.40 -9.89 0.69
N SER A 31 -6.22 -10.43 0.41
CA SER A 31 -5.10 -10.35 1.36
C SER A 31 -4.91 -8.87 1.69
N ARG A 32 -5.26 -8.47 2.91
CA ARG A 32 -4.95 -7.13 3.40
C ARG A 32 -3.44 -7.05 3.48
N THR A 33 -2.82 -6.53 2.44
CA THR A 33 -1.40 -6.21 2.47
C THR A 33 -1.21 -5.19 3.59
N VAL A 34 -0.57 -5.61 4.67
CA VAL A 34 -0.24 -4.70 5.77
C VAL A 34 0.74 -3.67 5.21
N PRO A 35 0.46 -2.37 5.33
CA PRO A 35 1.38 -1.35 4.83
C PRO A 35 2.76 -1.52 5.46
N VAL A 36 3.80 -1.46 4.62
CA VAL A 36 5.17 -1.52 5.11
C VAL A 36 5.47 -0.21 5.83
N LYS A 37 5.93 -0.30 7.07
CA LYS A 37 6.34 0.87 7.84
C LYS A 37 7.81 1.17 7.65
N ILE A 38 8.11 2.46 7.59
CA ILE A 38 9.45 3.00 7.61
C ILE A 38 9.61 3.97 8.76
N ARG A 39 10.86 4.16 9.19
CA ARG A 39 11.25 5.15 10.18
C ARG A 39 12.23 6.12 9.55
N ILE A 40 12.01 7.40 9.72
CA ILE A 40 12.94 8.47 9.39
C ILE A 40 13.52 8.97 10.70
N VAL A 41 14.75 8.61 10.96
CA VAL A 41 15.48 8.99 12.18
C VAL A 41 16.07 10.37 11.99
N THR A 42 15.72 11.29 12.89
CA THR A 42 16.22 12.68 12.89
C THR A 42 16.82 13.02 14.25
N GLU A 43 17.57 14.11 14.34
CA GLU A 43 18.09 14.64 15.61
C GLU A 43 16.96 15.13 16.56
N HIS A 44 15.74 15.32 16.03
CA HIS A 44 14.58 15.80 16.78
C HIS A 44 13.58 14.69 17.12
N GLY A 45 13.95 13.43 16.89
CA GLY A 45 13.13 12.26 17.10
C GLY A 45 12.73 11.55 15.81
N PRO A 46 12.06 10.41 15.92
CA PRO A 46 11.64 9.62 14.76
C PRO A 46 10.37 10.17 14.12
N ILE A 47 10.31 10.04 12.79
CA ILE A 47 9.08 10.17 12.01
C ILE A 47 8.75 8.76 11.50
N VAL A 48 7.52 8.33 11.66
CA VAL A 48 7.05 7.02 11.17
C VAL A 48 6.09 7.23 10.02
N ALA A 49 6.24 6.45 8.95
CA ALA A 49 5.35 6.50 7.81
C ALA A 49 4.96 5.09 7.34
N SER A 50 3.78 4.98 6.76
CA SER A 50 3.28 3.78 6.09
C SER A 50 3.36 3.98 4.59
N LEU A 51 3.93 3.01 3.88
CA LEU A 51 4.04 3.03 2.42
C LEU A 51 2.89 2.26 1.79
N SER A 52 2.35 2.80 0.71
CA SER A 52 1.38 2.12 -0.15
C SER A 52 2.08 1.03 -0.97
N ASP A 53 1.39 -0.05 -1.31
CA ASP A 53 1.95 -1.10 -2.16
C ASP A 53 1.85 -0.70 -3.64
N THR A 54 2.81 0.07 -4.10
CA THR A 54 2.94 0.53 -5.49
C THR A 54 4.35 0.23 -6.03
N PRO A 55 4.54 0.19 -7.36
CA PRO A 55 5.88 0.03 -7.92
C PRO A 55 6.87 1.08 -7.42
N ALA A 56 6.47 2.35 -7.36
CA ALA A 56 7.33 3.43 -6.84
C ALA A 56 7.72 3.20 -5.38
N SER A 57 6.79 2.76 -4.53
CA SER A 57 7.06 2.50 -3.11
C SER A 57 7.96 1.28 -2.92
N ARG A 58 7.82 0.26 -3.75
CA ARG A 58 8.71 -0.92 -3.72
C ARG A 58 10.14 -0.54 -4.13
N ASP A 59 10.30 0.29 -5.17
CA ASP A 59 11.61 0.80 -5.56
C ASP A 59 12.23 1.64 -4.45
N PHE A 60 11.44 2.52 -3.81
CA PHE A 60 11.91 3.30 -2.65
C PHE A 60 12.38 2.41 -1.51
N LEU A 61 11.63 1.36 -1.17
CA LEU A 61 12.01 0.39 -0.14
C LEU A 61 13.32 -0.35 -0.45
N ALA A 62 13.61 -0.58 -1.73
CA ALA A 62 14.85 -1.23 -2.16
C ALA A 62 16.09 -0.37 -1.94
N LEU A 63 15.93 0.95 -1.80
CA LEU A 63 17.05 1.88 -1.52
C LEU A 63 17.42 1.92 -0.03
N LEU A 64 16.58 1.40 0.86
CA LEU A 64 16.79 1.51 2.31
C LEU A 64 17.86 0.51 2.82
N PRO A 65 18.66 0.88 3.83
CA PRO A 65 18.68 2.15 4.54
C PRO A 65 19.27 3.28 3.71
N LEU A 66 18.78 4.50 3.90
CA LEU A 66 19.16 5.65 3.08
C LEU A 66 19.47 6.87 3.96
N LYS A 67 20.63 7.49 3.77
CA LYS A 67 21.00 8.74 4.44
C LYS A 67 20.72 9.91 3.52
N LEU A 68 19.94 10.87 3.99
CA LEU A 68 19.52 12.04 3.23
C LEU A 68 19.72 13.33 4.04
N THR A 69 19.78 14.44 3.33
CA THR A 69 19.61 15.77 3.91
C THR A 69 18.32 16.36 3.37
N LEU A 70 17.34 16.52 4.23
CA LEU A 70 16.05 17.15 3.89
C LEU A 70 16.23 18.67 3.93
N GLY A 71 15.86 19.34 2.86
CA GLY A 71 15.84 20.80 2.77
C GLY A 71 14.41 21.33 2.68
N ASP A 72 14.20 22.58 3.12
CA ASP A 72 12.91 23.27 2.96
C ASP A 72 12.63 23.59 1.50
N HIS A 73 11.40 23.38 1.08
CA HIS A 73 10.91 23.79 -0.25
C HIS A 73 9.50 24.38 -0.16
N ALA A 74 9.27 25.50 -0.85
CA ALA A 74 7.98 26.20 -0.95
C ALA A 74 7.28 26.46 0.40
N ALA A 75 7.96 26.34 1.54
CA ALA A 75 7.41 26.42 2.90
C ALA A 75 6.25 25.43 3.17
N THR A 76 6.16 24.38 2.38
CA THR A 76 5.10 23.35 2.45
C THR A 76 5.62 21.94 2.63
N GLU A 77 6.87 21.68 2.21
CA GLU A 77 7.47 20.35 2.30
C GLU A 77 8.97 20.40 2.59
N LYS A 78 9.48 19.25 2.98
CA LYS A 78 10.91 18.92 3.00
C LYS A 78 11.22 18.02 1.83
N ILE A 79 12.31 18.31 1.11
CA ILE A 79 12.73 17.51 -0.05
C ILE A 79 14.17 17.00 0.10
N ALA A 80 14.47 15.89 -0.55
CA ALA A 80 15.84 15.39 -0.75
C ALA A 80 15.92 14.60 -2.04
N ASP A 81 17.04 14.75 -2.75
CA ASP A 81 17.30 13.96 -3.95
C ASP A 81 17.51 12.49 -3.59
N LEU A 82 16.93 11.61 -4.38
CA LEU A 82 17.15 10.17 -4.28
C LEU A 82 18.33 9.74 -5.16
N PRO A 83 19.08 8.70 -4.75
CA PRO A 83 20.22 8.22 -5.55
C PRO A 83 19.80 7.56 -6.84
N GLU A 84 18.55 7.07 -6.93
CA GLU A 84 18.00 6.41 -8.10
C GLU A 84 16.59 6.90 -8.39
N ARG A 85 16.17 6.78 -9.65
CA ARG A 85 14.82 7.10 -10.06
C ARG A 85 13.88 5.96 -9.74
N LEU A 86 12.69 6.31 -9.23
CA LEU A 86 11.64 5.35 -8.94
C LEU A 86 10.74 5.13 -10.16
N SER A 87 10.11 3.96 -10.22
CA SER A 87 9.14 3.60 -11.25
C SER A 87 7.94 4.52 -11.27
N LYS A 88 7.50 4.87 -12.46
CA LYS A 88 6.23 5.59 -12.69
C LYS A 88 5.10 4.67 -13.12
N LYS A 89 5.35 3.35 -13.17
CA LYS A 89 4.37 2.37 -13.64
C LYS A 89 3.10 2.39 -12.81
N GLY A 90 1.96 2.57 -13.47
CA GLY A 90 0.64 2.59 -12.82
C GLY A 90 0.36 3.84 -11.99
N ALA A 91 1.28 4.82 -11.96
CA ALA A 91 1.05 6.06 -11.26
C ALA A 91 0.13 7.01 -12.05
N PRO A 92 -0.70 7.81 -11.38
CA PRO A 92 -1.43 8.89 -12.03
C PRO A 92 -0.46 9.94 -12.58
N ALA A 93 -0.94 10.81 -13.49
CA ALA A 93 -0.13 11.89 -14.06
C ALA A 93 0.44 12.84 -13.01
N GLY A 94 -0.26 13.01 -11.91
CA GLY A 94 0.11 13.82 -10.76
C GLY A 94 -1.04 13.87 -9.75
N TYR A 95 -0.87 14.63 -8.67
CA TYR A 95 -1.96 14.86 -7.71
C TYR A 95 -1.68 16.12 -6.86
N ALA A 96 -2.69 16.56 -6.09
CA ALA A 96 -2.58 17.62 -5.10
C ALA A 96 -2.26 17.01 -3.73
N PRO A 97 -1.03 17.17 -3.20
CA PRO A 97 -0.64 16.53 -1.96
C PRO A 97 -1.33 17.17 -0.75
N ARG A 98 -1.55 16.36 0.27
CA ARG A 98 -2.11 16.76 1.56
C ARG A 98 -1.07 16.72 2.64
N THR A 99 -1.33 17.44 3.71
CA THR A 99 -0.53 17.42 4.94
C THR A 99 -0.34 15.97 5.41
N GLY A 100 0.92 15.57 5.59
CA GLY A 100 1.30 14.21 5.97
C GLY A 100 1.63 13.29 4.78
N ASP A 101 1.43 13.73 3.54
CA ASP A 101 1.78 12.90 2.39
C ASP A 101 3.30 12.76 2.23
N MET A 102 3.71 11.55 1.92
CA MET A 102 5.05 11.22 1.46
C MET A 102 4.98 10.91 -0.03
N ALA A 103 5.76 11.63 -0.84
CA ALA A 103 5.68 11.56 -2.28
C ALA A 103 7.06 11.53 -2.95
N TYR A 104 7.06 11.14 -4.22
CA TYR A 104 8.18 11.20 -5.14
C TYR A 104 7.86 12.16 -6.27
N TYR A 105 8.68 13.20 -6.45
CA TYR A 105 8.53 14.12 -7.57
C TYR A 105 9.41 13.65 -8.72
N ALA A 106 8.81 12.95 -9.67
CA ALA A 106 9.52 12.28 -10.75
C ALA A 106 10.34 13.23 -11.66
N PRO A 107 9.89 14.47 -11.99
CA PRO A 107 10.70 15.38 -12.82
C PRO A 107 12.07 15.68 -12.23
N TRP A 108 12.19 15.80 -10.91
CA TRP A 108 13.47 16.07 -10.24
C TRP A 108 14.11 14.82 -9.63
N GLY A 109 13.37 13.74 -9.46
CA GLY A 109 13.88 12.51 -8.83
C GLY A 109 14.07 12.63 -7.34
N ASN A 110 13.25 13.43 -6.65
CA ASN A 110 13.38 13.66 -5.23
C ASN A 110 12.20 13.13 -4.40
N LEU A 111 12.52 12.83 -3.13
CA LEU A 111 11.54 12.59 -2.08
C LEU A 111 10.96 13.93 -1.64
N ALA A 112 9.65 14.00 -1.39
CA ALA A 112 8.95 15.14 -0.83
C ALA A 112 8.07 14.72 0.35
N LEU A 113 8.25 15.37 1.50
CA LEU A 113 7.49 15.13 2.72
C LEU A 113 6.67 16.38 3.05
N TYR A 114 5.36 16.29 2.85
CA TYR A 114 4.46 17.44 2.97
C TYR A 114 3.99 17.66 4.40
N HIS A 115 4.27 18.84 4.94
CA HIS A 115 3.74 19.26 6.25
C HIS A 115 2.63 20.31 6.13
N LYS A 116 2.24 20.66 4.91
CA LYS A 116 1.05 21.45 4.52
C LYS A 116 0.50 20.92 3.21
N ASP A 117 -0.78 21.23 2.96
CA ASP A 117 -1.41 20.96 1.67
C ASP A 117 -0.75 21.80 0.56
N PHE A 118 -0.71 21.26 -0.65
CA PHE A 118 -0.19 21.97 -1.80
C PHE A 118 -1.07 21.76 -3.03
N ARG A 119 -0.88 22.60 -4.04
CA ARG A 119 -1.61 22.50 -5.30
C ARG A 119 -1.25 21.25 -6.09
N TYR A 120 -2.08 20.92 -7.07
CA TYR A 120 -1.78 19.85 -8.02
C TYR A 120 -0.38 20.05 -8.65
N SER A 121 0.35 18.96 -8.76
CA SER A 121 1.69 18.93 -9.36
C SER A 121 1.81 17.74 -10.30
N ASP A 122 2.09 18.02 -11.58
CA ASP A 122 2.38 16.98 -12.58
C ASP A 122 3.63 16.19 -12.18
N GLY A 123 3.59 14.87 -12.37
CA GLY A 123 4.71 13.99 -12.06
C GLY A 123 4.92 13.69 -10.58
N LEU A 124 4.04 14.18 -9.70
CA LEU A 124 4.07 13.85 -8.29
C LEU A 124 3.39 12.49 -8.04
N ILE A 125 4.08 11.58 -7.38
CA ILE A 125 3.62 10.21 -7.11
C ILE A 125 3.57 10.00 -5.61
N LYS A 126 2.40 9.66 -5.08
CA LYS A 126 2.26 9.34 -3.66
C LYS A 126 2.93 8.01 -3.34
N LEU A 127 3.83 8.01 -2.36
CA LEU A 127 4.50 6.82 -1.83
C LEU A 127 3.78 6.28 -0.59
N GLY A 128 3.24 7.17 0.24
CA GLY A 128 2.62 6.79 1.49
C GLY A 128 2.18 7.98 2.33
N GLN A 129 2.07 7.73 3.62
CA GLN A 129 1.54 8.68 4.60
C GLN A 129 2.40 8.67 5.86
N ILE A 130 2.67 9.85 6.40
CA ILE A 130 3.30 10.03 7.71
C ILE A 130 2.25 9.73 8.78
N ASP A 131 2.57 8.77 9.64
CA ASP A 131 1.69 8.35 10.75
C ASP A 131 2.01 9.11 12.03
N GLU A 132 3.31 9.36 12.28
CA GLU A 132 3.79 9.98 13.52
C GLU A 132 4.95 10.95 13.23
N GLY A 133 5.12 11.94 14.08
CA GLY A 133 6.27 12.86 14.03
C GLY A 133 6.16 13.97 12.99
N LEU A 134 4.98 14.21 12.39
CA LEU A 134 4.79 15.23 11.36
C LEU A 134 5.27 16.63 11.79
N ALA A 135 5.10 17.00 13.07
CA ALA A 135 5.53 18.29 13.59
C ALA A 135 7.03 18.56 13.44
N ILE A 136 7.85 17.49 13.38
CA ILE A 136 9.30 17.58 13.19
C ILE A 136 9.63 18.23 11.85
N LEU A 137 8.86 17.93 10.79
CA LEU A 137 9.06 18.48 9.45
C LEU A 137 8.81 20.00 9.36
N ARG A 138 8.08 20.58 10.32
CA ARG A 138 7.80 22.02 10.35
C ARG A 138 8.96 22.85 10.88
N ARG A 139 10.00 22.20 11.39
CA ARG A 139 11.23 22.88 11.83
C ARG A 139 11.96 23.39 10.60
N SER A 140 12.34 24.67 10.61
CA SER A 140 13.08 25.27 9.51
C SER A 140 14.53 24.78 9.42
N GLY A 141 15.09 24.82 8.24
CA GLY A 141 16.49 24.49 7.97
C GLY A 141 16.70 23.05 7.53
N ALA A 142 17.93 22.77 7.11
CA ALA A 142 18.33 21.45 6.66
C ALA A 142 18.33 20.44 7.81
N MET A 143 17.91 19.21 7.51
CA MET A 143 17.80 18.13 8.49
C MET A 143 18.46 16.86 7.95
N ARG A 144 19.52 16.39 8.59
CA ARG A 144 20.11 15.08 8.26
C ARG A 144 19.25 13.97 8.84
N VAL A 145 18.95 12.97 8.00
CA VAL A 145 18.09 11.86 8.38
C VAL A 145 18.65 10.53 7.89
N THR A 146 18.27 9.47 8.59
CA THR A 146 18.41 8.09 8.10
C THR A 146 17.03 7.50 7.94
N VAL A 147 16.71 7.02 6.75
CA VAL A 147 15.46 6.32 6.46
C VAL A 147 15.73 4.83 6.51
N GLU A 148 14.94 4.11 7.28
CA GLU A 148 15.10 2.66 7.48
C GLU A 148 13.73 1.95 7.48
N ARG A 149 13.73 0.67 7.15
CA ARG A 149 12.55 -0.17 7.27
C ARG A 149 12.30 -0.48 8.74
N VAL A 150 11.02 -0.43 9.17
CA VAL A 150 10.63 -0.96 10.47
C VAL A 150 10.36 -2.45 10.30
N GLU A 151 11.20 -3.29 10.94
CA GLU A 151 10.95 -4.72 10.95
C GLU A 151 9.69 -5.01 11.78
N PRO A 152 8.80 -5.93 11.32
CA PRO A 152 7.70 -6.39 12.13
C PRO A 152 8.24 -6.98 13.44
N ALA A 153 7.57 -6.68 14.56
CA ALA A 153 7.89 -7.35 15.80
C ALA A 153 7.79 -8.88 15.59
N GLN A 154 8.89 -9.58 15.84
CA GLN A 154 8.86 -11.04 15.81
C GLN A 154 7.99 -11.53 16.98
N PRO A 155 7.11 -12.53 16.76
CA PRO A 155 6.27 -13.09 17.81
C PRO A 155 7.08 -13.82 18.89
#